data_7594440106fb73ef8e794b6541888da6
#
_entry.id   7594440106fb73ef8e794b6541888da6
#
_cell.length_a   1.000
_cell.length_b   1.000
_cell.length_c   1.000
_cell.angle_alpha   90.00
_cell.angle_beta   90.00
_cell.angle_gamma   90.00
#
_symmetry.space_group_name_H-M   'P 1'
#
loop_
_entity.id
_entity.type
_entity.pdbx_description
1 polymer ?
#
loop_
_entity_poly.entity_id
_entity_poly.type
_entity_poly.pdbx_seq_one_letter_code
_entity_poly.pdbx_strand_id
1 'polypeptide(L)'
;MIGNFYFNTKAVKKCKGVYLYVPNHRLDPDKLLRFSRRLSKHLGRRLREGEVKIYIDEAQLLFNSREYASPDRRAWLSFFSQHRHYGYDVILLAQFDRMLDRQIRGLIEYDFVHRKISNAGKIGAVLGFLSRGNMFVCIKKWYPMKQTVDSNFFWAKKSVYELYDSYNHFELVDEKANKKEVQRMRRMSGV
;
A
#
# COMPACT_ATOMS: atom_id res chain seq x y z
N MET A 1 -6.96 1.51 7.37
CA MET A 1 -6.07 1.13 6.25
C MET A 1 -6.93 0.90 5.02
N ILE A 2 -6.55 1.43 3.87
CA ILE A 2 -7.25 1.28 2.58
C ILE A 2 -6.27 0.57 1.63
N GLY A 3 -6.75 -0.36 0.80
CA GLY A 3 -5.91 -1.01 -0.22
C GLY A 3 -6.73 -1.56 -1.39
N ASN A 4 -6.07 -1.73 -2.54
CA ASN A 4 -6.68 -2.26 -3.77
C ASN A 4 -6.42 -3.75 -3.98
N PHE A 5 -5.92 -4.45 -2.99
CA PHE A 5 -5.65 -5.89 -3.02
C PHE A 5 -6.44 -6.62 -1.92
N TYR A 6 -6.63 -7.91 -2.12
CA TYR A 6 -7.32 -8.74 -1.13
C TYR A 6 -6.40 -9.06 0.04
N PHE A 7 -6.87 -8.77 1.24
CA PHE A 7 -6.15 -9.04 2.47
C PHE A 7 -6.92 -10.02 3.33
N ASN A 8 -6.32 -11.15 3.66
CA ASN A 8 -6.97 -12.18 4.47
C ASN A 8 -7.07 -11.75 5.94
N THR A 9 -8.14 -11.03 6.26
CA THR A 9 -8.39 -10.51 7.61
C THR A 9 -8.58 -11.61 8.65
N LYS A 10 -8.97 -12.84 8.22
CA LYS A 10 -9.13 -13.99 9.12
C LYS A 10 -7.80 -14.49 9.70
N ALA A 11 -6.70 -14.31 8.97
CA ALA A 11 -5.36 -14.67 9.42
C ALA A 11 -4.81 -13.69 10.47
N VAL A 12 -5.41 -12.50 10.60
CA VAL A 12 -4.97 -11.44 11.53
C VAL A 12 -5.80 -11.45 12.79
N LYS A 13 -5.58 -12.42 13.65
CA LYS A 13 -6.35 -12.58 14.92
C LYS A 13 -6.15 -11.45 15.95
N LYS A 14 -5.18 -10.54 15.79
CA LYS A 14 -4.78 -9.56 16.82
C LYS A 14 -4.59 -8.11 16.34
N CYS A 15 -4.89 -7.78 15.10
CA CYS A 15 -4.73 -6.40 14.62
C CYS A 15 -5.95 -5.54 15.02
N LYS A 16 -5.69 -4.51 15.80
CA LYS A 16 -6.66 -3.42 16.04
C LYS A 16 -6.61 -2.50 14.81
N GLY A 17 -7.61 -2.55 13.97
CA GLY A 17 -7.70 -1.68 12.80
C GLY A 17 -8.72 -2.18 11.79
N VAL A 18 -9.19 -1.28 10.94
CA VAL A 18 -10.13 -1.59 9.85
C VAL A 18 -9.35 -1.60 8.54
N TYR A 19 -9.51 -2.65 7.76
CA TYR A 19 -9.07 -2.71 6.37
C TYR A 19 -10.24 -2.48 5.44
N LEU A 20 -10.11 -1.55 4.51
CA LEU A 20 -11.09 -1.24 3.50
C LEU A 20 -10.52 -1.60 2.13
N TYR A 21 -11.09 -2.62 1.49
CA TYR A 21 -10.77 -2.96 0.11
C TYR A 21 -11.46 -1.99 -0.85
N VAL A 22 -10.69 -1.36 -1.73
CA VAL A 22 -11.19 -0.43 -2.76
C VAL A 22 -10.51 -0.80 -4.09
N PRO A 23 -11.21 -1.42 -5.03
CA PRO A 23 -10.62 -1.79 -6.32
C PRO A 23 -10.22 -0.56 -7.14
N ASN A 24 -9.27 -0.73 -8.06
CA ASN A 24 -8.66 0.35 -8.84
C ASN A 24 -9.70 1.28 -9.50
N HIS A 25 -10.74 0.72 -10.12
CA HIS A 25 -11.79 1.50 -10.80
C HIS A 25 -12.67 2.35 -9.86
N ARG A 26 -12.59 2.10 -8.55
CA ARG A 26 -13.30 2.88 -7.50
C ARG A 26 -12.38 3.77 -6.70
N LEU A 27 -11.07 3.59 -6.86
CA LEU A 27 -10.08 4.42 -6.19
C LEU A 27 -10.01 5.77 -6.89
N ASP A 28 -10.40 6.82 -6.18
CA ASP A 28 -10.65 8.15 -6.73
C ASP A 28 -10.24 9.21 -5.68
N PRO A 29 -9.44 10.22 -6.04
CA PRO A 29 -9.00 11.28 -5.13
C PRO A 29 -10.14 11.99 -4.42
N ASP A 30 -11.23 12.31 -5.13
CA ASP A 30 -12.38 13.02 -4.54
C ASP A 30 -13.12 12.17 -3.51
N LYS A 31 -13.19 10.85 -3.75
CA LYS A 31 -13.76 9.92 -2.77
C LYS A 31 -12.88 9.83 -1.52
N LEU A 32 -11.56 9.81 -1.69
CA LEU A 32 -10.62 9.82 -0.57
C LEU A 32 -10.75 11.10 0.23
N LEU A 33 -10.82 12.26 -0.40
CA LEU A 33 -11.03 13.54 0.29
C LEU A 33 -12.35 13.57 1.06
N ARG A 34 -13.44 13.08 0.45
CA ARG A 34 -14.74 12.97 1.14
C ARG A 34 -14.68 12.01 2.33
N PHE A 35 -13.98 10.89 2.19
CA PHE A 35 -13.78 9.92 3.28
C PHE A 35 -13.02 10.57 4.44
N SER A 36 -11.90 11.25 4.19
CA SER A 36 -11.14 11.96 5.22
C SER A 36 -11.99 12.98 5.98
N ARG A 37 -12.77 13.79 5.25
CA ARG A 37 -13.68 14.79 5.86
C ARG A 37 -14.75 14.14 6.76
N ARG A 38 -15.35 13.03 6.29
CA ARG A 38 -16.35 12.28 7.07
C ARG A 38 -15.74 11.68 8.31
N LEU A 39 -14.55 11.08 8.20
CA LEU A 39 -13.85 10.48 9.33
C LEU A 39 -13.45 11.56 10.35
N SER A 40 -12.94 12.71 9.90
CA SER A 40 -12.61 13.84 10.77
C SER A 40 -13.84 14.35 11.52
N LYS A 41 -15.00 14.44 10.82
CA LYS A 41 -16.27 14.84 11.46
C LYS A 41 -16.72 13.84 12.51
N HIS A 42 -16.59 12.55 12.22
CA HIS A 42 -16.95 11.45 13.16
C HIS A 42 -16.07 11.48 14.42
N LEU A 43 -14.77 11.76 14.25
CA LEU A 43 -13.82 11.82 15.36
C LEU A 43 -13.86 13.17 16.12
N GLY A 44 -14.60 14.16 15.66
CA GLY A 44 -14.65 15.50 16.24
C GLY A 44 -13.33 16.28 16.13
N ARG A 45 -12.37 15.81 15.32
CA ARG A 45 -11.05 16.42 15.12
C ARG A 45 -10.50 16.16 13.72
N ARG A 46 -9.52 16.95 13.30
CA ARG A 46 -8.75 16.66 12.09
C ARG A 46 -7.94 15.36 12.24
N LEU A 47 -7.82 14.62 11.14
CA LEU A 47 -6.91 13.47 11.08
C LEU A 47 -5.46 13.95 11.22
N ARG A 48 -4.67 13.18 11.95
CA ARG A 48 -3.22 13.39 12.02
C ARG A 48 -2.56 12.82 10.77
N GLU A 49 -1.40 13.32 10.41
CA GLU A 49 -0.59 12.79 9.32
C GLU A 49 -0.34 11.28 9.53
N GLY A 50 -0.55 10.49 8.48
CA GLY A 50 -0.35 9.04 8.51
C GLY A 50 -1.38 8.22 9.32
N GLU A 51 -2.44 8.85 9.83
CA GLU A 51 -3.49 8.14 10.59
C GLU A 51 -4.26 7.15 9.71
N VAL A 52 -4.40 7.44 8.41
CA VAL A 52 -4.98 6.54 7.42
C VAL A 52 -3.95 6.16 6.39
N LYS A 53 -3.59 4.88 6.32
CA LYS A 53 -2.66 4.35 5.32
C LYS A 53 -3.39 3.87 4.09
N ILE A 54 -2.89 4.27 2.92
CA ILE A 54 -3.37 3.80 1.62
C ILE A 54 -2.25 2.98 0.98
N TYR A 55 -2.56 1.74 0.61
CA TYR A 55 -1.67 0.85 -0.13
C TYR A 55 -2.23 0.63 -1.53
N ILE A 56 -1.45 0.96 -2.54
CA ILE A 56 -1.82 0.76 -3.95
C ILE A 56 -0.86 -0.25 -4.54
N ASP A 57 -1.33 -1.47 -4.72
CA ASP A 57 -0.58 -2.54 -5.37
C ASP A 57 -0.68 -2.42 -6.88
N GLU A 58 0.39 -2.83 -7.59
CA GLU A 58 0.55 -2.66 -9.03
C GLU A 58 0.25 -1.21 -9.46
N ALA A 59 0.83 -0.25 -8.73
CA ALA A 59 0.53 1.18 -8.86
C ALA A 59 0.74 1.71 -10.30
N GLN A 60 1.56 1.04 -11.12
CA GLN A 60 1.75 1.36 -12.54
C GLN A 60 0.49 1.13 -13.39
N LEU A 61 -0.49 0.35 -12.92
CA LEU A 61 -1.76 0.18 -13.62
C LEU A 61 -2.66 1.43 -13.50
N LEU A 62 -2.50 2.20 -12.43
CA LEU A 62 -3.23 3.46 -12.22
C LEU A 62 -2.42 4.68 -12.68
N PHE A 63 -1.10 4.61 -12.58
CA PHE A 63 -0.20 5.74 -12.77
C PHE A 63 0.85 5.43 -13.82
N ASN A 64 0.40 4.93 -14.99
CA ASN A 64 1.29 4.55 -16.08
C ASN A 64 2.02 5.78 -16.66
N SER A 65 3.33 5.65 -16.84
CA SER A 65 4.17 6.69 -17.44
C SER A 65 3.81 7.01 -18.90
N ARG A 66 3.06 6.16 -19.58
CA ARG A 66 2.65 6.31 -20.99
C ARG A 66 1.27 6.96 -21.16
N GLU A 67 0.48 7.09 -20.10
CA GLU A 67 -0.89 7.64 -20.16
C GLU A 67 -0.92 9.10 -19.72
N TYR A 68 -0.36 10.00 -20.56
CA TYR A 68 -0.25 11.43 -20.26
C TYR A 68 -1.57 12.20 -20.26
N ALA A 69 -2.60 11.69 -20.91
CA ALA A 69 -3.85 12.41 -21.19
C ALA A 69 -5.02 12.04 -20.26
N SER A 70 -4.81 11.24 -19.20
CA SER A 70 -5.89 10.89 -18.29
C SER A 70 -6.43 12.14 -17.56
N PRO A 71 -7.75 12.40 -17.61
CA PRO A 71 -8.37 13.50 -16.87
C PRO A 71 -8.11 13.44 -15.38
N ASP A 72 -8.02 12.23 -14.84
CA ASP A 72 -7.83 11.98 -13.40
C ASP A 72 -6.41 12.29 -12.91
N ARG A 73 -5.45 12.41 -13.83
CA ARG A 73 -4.04 12.64 -13.51
C ARG A 73 -3.83 13.89 -12.66
N ARG A 74 -4.49 15.01 -13.01
CA ARG A 74 -4.35 16.27 -12.26
C ARG A 74 -4.93 16.13 -10.86
N ALA A 75 -6.06 15.44 -10.73
CA ALA A 75 -6.68 15.17 -9.43
C ALA A 75 -5.75 14.33 -8.53
N TRP A 76 -5.10 13.31 -9.09
CA TRP A 76 -4.12 12.50 -8.38
C TRP A 76 -2.86 13.29 -7.97
N LEU A 77 -2.31 14.12 -8.86
CA LEU A 77 -1.16 14.97 -8.52
C LEU A 77 -1.50 15.96 -7.40
N SER A 78 -2.67 16.59 -7.48
CA SER A 78 -3.17 17.47 -6.42
C SER A 78 -3.37 16.71 -5.11
N PHE A 79 -3.91 15.50 -5.16
CA PHE A 79 -4.08 14.65 -3.99
C PHE A 79 -2.73 14.28 -3.37
N PHE A 80 -1.78 13.78 -4.16
CA PHE A 80 -0.46 13.37 -3.66
C PHE A 80 0.35 14.53 -3.10
N SER A 81 0.21 15.74 -3.63
CA SER A 81 0.90 16.92 -3.06
C SER A 81 0.35 17.35 -1.70
N GLN A 82 -0.89 16.95 -1.36
CA GLN A 82 -1.58 17.40 -0.16
C GLN A 82 -2.05 16.26 0.76
N HIS A 83 -1.77 15.00 0.42
CA HIS A 83 -2.31 13.82 1.13
C HIS A 83 -2.07 13.84 2.64
N ARG A 84 -0.94 14.40 3.10
CA ARG A 84 -0.60 14.53 4.52
C ARG A 84 -1.58 15.42 5.27
N HIS A 85 -2.01 16.53 4.65
CA HIS A 85 -3.01 17.44 5.26
C HIS A 85 -4.37 16.78 5.46
N TYR A 86 -4.66 15.74 4.66
CA TYR A 86 -5.87 14.93 4.78
C TYR A 86 -5.69 13.71 5.69
N GLY A 87 -4.54 13.59 6.36
CA GLY A 87 -4.24 12.51 7.29
C GLY A 87 -3.83 11.20 6.62
N TYR A 88 -3.48 11.24 5.34
CA TYR A 88 -3.06 10.04 4.60
C TYR A 88 -1.55 9.85 4.60
N ASP A 89 -1.15 8.57 4.66
CA ASP A 89 0.17 8.07 4.28
C ASP A 89 -0.03 7.13 3.10
N VAL A 90 0.60 7.39 1.96
CA VAL A 90 0.36 6.65 0.71
C VAL A 90 1.57 5.81 0.36
N ILE A 91 1.36 4.52 0.22
CA ILE A 91 2.36 3.51 -0.13
C ILE A 91 2.02 2.96 -1.51
N LEU A 92 2.89 3.21 -2.47
CA LEU A 92 2.80 2.68 -3.83
C LEU A 92 3.68 1.44 -3.92
N LEU A 93 3.10 0.32 -4.32
CA LEU A 93 3.82 -0.92 -4.61
C LEU A 93 3.94 -1.03 -6.13
N ALA A 94 5.16 -1.11 -6.64
CA ALA A 94 5.44 -1.23 -8.06
C ALA A 94 6.69 -2.09 -8.26
N GLN A 95 6.74 -2.84 -9.36
CA GLN A 95 7.90 -3.65 -9.70
C GLN A 95 9.11 -2.79 -10.06
N PHE A 96 8.88 -1.70 -10.80
CA PHE A 96 9.90 -0.73 -11.19
C PHE A 96 9.36 0.69 -11.06
N ASP A 97 10.10 1.57 -10.41
CA ASP A 97 9.75 2.98 -10.24
C ASP A 97 9.56 3.72 -11.59
N ARG A 98 10.32 3.32 -12.62
CA ARG A 98 10.26 3.93 -13.96
C ARG A 98 8.93 3.70 -14.69
N MET A 99 8.14 2.73 -14.27
CA MET A 99 6.81 2.47 -14.83
C MET A 99 5.78 3.51 -14.35
N LEU A 100 6.05 4.15 -13.22
CA LEU A 100 5.20 5.21 -12.67
C LEU A 100 5.41 6.54 -13.42
N ASP A 101 4.36 7.34 -13.49
CA ASP A 101 4.39 8.69 -14.03
C ASP A 101 5.50 9.53 -13.38
N ARG A 102 6.21 10.31 -14.21
CA ARG A 102 7.36 11.11 -13.77
C ARG A 102 7.00 12.14 -12.71
N GLN A 103 5.82 12.78 -12.81
CA GLN A 103 5.40 13.80 -11.86
C GLN A 103 5.02 13.17 -10.51
N ILE A 104 4.36 12.01 -10.53
CA ILE A 104 4.05 11.25 -9.32
C ILE A 104 5.34 10.78 -8.66
N ARG A 105 6.32 10.28 -9.42
CA ARG A 105 7.64 9.92 -8.88
C ARG A 105 8.35 11.10 -8.21
N GLY A 106 8.18 12.31 -8.74
CA GLY A 106 8.73 13.53 -8.15
C GLY A 106 8.16 13.88 -6.76
N LEU A 107 7.03 13.28 -6.40
CA LEU A 107 6.38 13.47 -5.09
C LEU A 107 6.72 12.35 -4.09
N ILE A 108 7.47 11.32 -4.51
CA ILE A 108 7.90 10.24 -3.62
C ILE A 108 9.02 10.76 -2.71
N GLU A 109 8.85 10.56 -1.41
CA GLU A 109 9.85 10.93 -0.41
C GLU A 109 10.82 9.79 -0.13
N TYR A 110 10.30 8.59 0.06
CA TYR A 110 11.09 7.42 0.41
C TYR A 110 10.82 6.25 -0.53
N ASP A 111 11.89 5.51 -0.84
CA ASP A 111 11.87 4.23 -1.56
C ASP A 111 12.28 3.11 -0.61
N PHE A 112 11.49 2.04 -0.55
CA PHE A 112 11.73 0.87 0.27
C PHE A 112 12.05 -0.33 -0.62
N VAL A 113 13.33 -0.66 -0.73
CA VAL A 113 13.79 -1.79 -1.53
C VAL A 113 13.87 -3.04 -0.67
N HIS A 114 13.03 -4.03 -0.97
CA HIS A 114 13.03 -5.32 -0.30
C HIS A 114 13.86 -6.33 -1.08
N ARG A 115 14.82 -6.97 -0.41
CA ARG A 115 15.67 -7.99 -1.02
C ARG A 115 15.77 -9.21 -0.13
N LYS A 116 15.80 -10.38 -0.75
CA LYS A 116 16.12 -11.63 -0.07
C LYS A 116 17.61 -11.67 0.20
N ILE A 117 18.01 -12.00 1.44
CA ILE A 117 19.42 -12.00 1.84
C ILE A 117 20.24 -13.00 1.03
N SER A 118 19.68 -14.15 0.66
CA SER A 118 20.35 -15.14 -0.18
C SER A 118 20.89 -14.58 -1.51
N ASN A 119 20.37 -13.44 -1.97
CA ASN A 119 20.78 -12.79 -3.21
C ASN A 119 21.90 -11.75 -3.00
N ALA A 120 22.46 -11.65 -1.78
CA ALA A 120 23.49 -10.66 -1.43
C ALA A 120 24.91 -11.27 -1.49
N GLY A 121 25.26 -11.90 -2.62
CA GLY A 121 26.56 -12.51 -2.85
C GLY A 121 26.85 -13.76 -2.00
N LYS A 122 28.11 -14.16 -1.87
CA LYS A 122 28.51 -15.41 -1.20
C LYS A 122 28.12 -15.43 0.28
N ILE A 123 28.33 -14.34 1.00
CA ILE A 123 27.96 -14.22 2.43
C ILE A 123 26.45 -14.28 2.59
N GLY A 124 25.71 -13.62 1.70
CA GLY A 124 24.26 -13.68 1.70
C GLY A 124 23.72 -15.08 1.41
N ALA A 125 24.38 -15.85 0.55
CA ALA A 125 24.00 -17.24 0.27
C ALA A 125 24.15 -18.12 1.53
N VAL A 126 25.23 -17.98 2.29
CA VAL A 126 25.45 -18.72 3.56
C VAL A 126 24.39 -18.33 4.60
N LEU A 127 24.14 -17.03 4.78
CA LEU A 127 23.11 -16.54 5.71
C LEU A 127 21.71 -16.96 5.25
N GLY A 128 21.46 -16.95 3.95
CA GLY A 128 20.21 -17.42 3.35
C GLY A 128 19.96 -18.91 3.63
N PHE A 129 21.00 -19.74 3.52
CA PHE A 129 20.93 -21.16 3.86
C PHE A 129 20.62 -21.35 5.35
N LEU A 130 21.36 -20.70 6.25
CA LEU A 130 21.14 -20.77 7.70
C LEU A 130 19.73 -20.28 8.12
N SER A 131 19.20 -19.27 7.45
CA SER A 131 17.86 -18.73 7.71
C SER A 131 16.73 -19.49 7.00
N ARG A 132 17.03 -20.61 6.35
CA ARG A 132 16.08 -21.36 5.49
C ARG A 132 15.43 -20.47 4.42
N GLY A 133 16.15 -19.47 3.94
CA GLY A 133 15.67 -18.55 2.91
C GLY A 133 14.60 -17.55 3.34
N ASN A 134 14.28 -17.42 4.62
CA ASN A 134 13.23 -16.56 5.14
C ASN A 134 13.74 -15.20 5.64
N MET A 135 15.00 -14.88 5.43
CA MET A 135 15.58 -13.61 5.84
C MET A 135 15.59 -12.60 4.70
N PHE A 136 15.08 -11.42 4.98
CA PHE A 136 14.98 -10.31 4.05
C PHE A 136 15.61 -9.05 4.65
N VAL A 137 16.04 -8.14 3.78
CA VAL A 137 16.45 -6.79 4.13
C VAL A 137 15.52 -5.79 3.47
N CYS A 138 15.06 -4.80 4.23
CA CYS A 138 14.37 -3.62 3.74
C CYS A 138 15.34 -2.45 3.81
N ILE A 139 15.70 -1.89 2.66
CA ILE A 139 16.58 -0.74 2.55
C ILE A 139 15.71 0.48 2.29
N LYS A 140 15.69 1.42 3.25
CA LYS A 140 15.02 2.71 3.12
C LYS A 140 15.96 3.71 2.46
N LYS A 141 15.53 4.29 1.36
CA LYS A 141 16.27 5.33 0.65
C LYS A 141 15.48 6.62 0.60
N TRP A 142 16.14 7.74 0.77
CA TRP A 142 15.54 9.03 0.44
C TRP A 142 15.52 9.16 -1.09
N TYR A 143 14.30 9.18 -1.64
CA TYR A 143 14.10 9.00 -3.08
C TYR A 143 14.74 10.08 -3.94
N PRO A 144 14.66 11.40 -3.60
CA PRO A 144 15.23 12.46 -4.44
C PRO A 144 16.74 12.33 -4.67
N MET A 145 17.49 11.94 -3.64
CA MET A 145 18.96 11.84 -3.70
C MET A 145 19.44 10.38 -3.80
N LYS A 146 18.54 9.40 -3.81
CA LYS A 146 18.86 7.97 -3.82
C LYS A 146 19.79 7.53 -2.67
N GLN A 147 19.83 8.31 -1.60
CA GLN A 147 20.65 8.02 -0.43
C GLN A 147 20.00 6.99 0.48
N THR A 148 20.77 6.00 0.92
CA THR A 148 20.32 5.06 1.94
C THR A 148 20.24 5.77 3.29
N VAL A 149 19.06 5.74 3.89
CA VAL A 149 18.78 6.34 5.20
C VAL A 149 18.87 5.29 6.30
N ASP A 150 18.32 4.09 6.01
CA ASP A 150 18.21 3.01 6.99
C ASP A 150 18.16 1.65 6.29
N SER A 151 18.49 0.59 7.03
CA SER A 151 18.33 -0.79 6.55
C SER A 151 17.94 -1.69 7.70
N ASN A 152 16.85 -2.41 7.55
CA ASN A 152 16.28 -3.29 8.55
C ASN A 152 16.21 -4.73 8.05
N PHE A 153 16.69 -5.68 8.87
CA PHE A 153 16.56 -7.10 8.60
C PHE A 153 15.32 -7.66 9.26
N PHE A 154 14.62 -8.53 8.56
CA PHE A 154 13.45 -9.20 9.12
C PHE A 154 13.31 -10.63 8.61
N TRP A 155 12.66 -11.46 9.43
CA TRP A 155 12.27 -12.82 9.07
C TRP A 155 10.80 -12.85 8.62
N ALA A 156 10.58 -13.35 7.42
CA ALA A 156 9.22 -13.60 6.95
C ALA A 156 8.66 -14.85 7.64
N LYS A 157 7.64 -14.64 8.48
CA LYS A 157 6.91 -15.71 9.16
C LYS A 157 5.85 -16.27 8.23
N LYS A 158 5.53 -17.58 8.35
CA LYS A 158 4.46 -18.24 7.59
C LYS A 158 3.14 -17.48 7.68
N SER A 159 2.80 -16.96 8.87
CA SER A 159 1.60 -16.15 9.11
C SER A 159 1.54 -14.86 8.28
N VAL A 160 2.68 -14.32 7.82
CA VAL A 160 2.72 -13.13 6.96
C VAL A 160 2.38 -13.51 5.53
N TYR A 161 2.84 -14.67 5.05
CA TYR A 161 2.49 -15.17 3.73
C TYR A 161 1.00 -15.51 3.62
N GLU A 162 0.37 -15.97 4.71
CA GLU A 162 -1.06 -16.28 4.75
C GLU A 162 -1.97 -15.04 4.68
N LEU A 163 -1.41 -13.84 4.91
CA LEU A 163 -2.15 -12.58 4.83
C LEU A 163 -2.48 -12.14 3.41
N TYR A 164 -1.67 -12.57 2.45
CA TYR A 164 -1.72 -12.15 1.07
C TYR A 164 -1.78 -13.37 0.17
N ASP A 165 -2.83 -13.47 -0.64
CA ASP A 165 -2.98 -14.52 -1.64
C ASP A 165 -2.64 -13.96 -3.02
N SER A 166 -1.46 -14.31 -3.52
CA SER A 166 -0.98 -13.88 -4.83
C SER A 166 -1.76 -14.49 -6.02
N TYR A 167 -2.53 -15.55 -5.80
CA TYR A 167 -3.35 -16.17 -6.83
C TYR A 167 -4.74 -15.53 -6.97
N ASN A 168 -5.21 -14.78 -5.96
CA ASN A 168 -6.44 -14.00 -6.03
C ASN A 168 -6.26 -12.64 -6.73
N HIS A 169 -5.15 -12.49 -7.46
CA HIS A 169 -4.96 -11.33 -8.30
C HIS A 169 -5.95 -11.33 -9.45
N PHE A 170 -6.77 -10.32 -9.52
CA PHE A 170 -7.54 -9.90 -10.70
C PHE A 170 -8.69 -10.80 -11.16
N GLU A 171 -9.00 -11.92 -10.54
CA GLU A 171 -10.32 -12.45 -10.74
C GLU A 171 -11.32 -11.41 -10.23
N LEU A 172 -12.25 -11.05 -11.07
CA LEU A 172 -13.40 -10.20 -10.79
C LEU A 172 -14.02 -10.70 -9.49
N VAL A 173 -13.56 -10.13 -8.37
CA VAL A 173 -14.13 -10.44 -7.05
C VAL A 173 -15.59 -10.17 -7.20
N ASP A 174 -16.37 -11.22 -7.13
CA ASP A 174 -17.81 -11.20 -7.30
C ASP A 174 -18.36 -10.03 -6.48
N GLU A 175 -18.91 -9.01 -7.15
CA GLU A 175 -19.39 -7.76 -6.50
C GLU A 175 -20.36 -8.07 -5.34
N LYS A 176 -21.02 -9.24 -5.41
CA LYS A 176 -21.93 -9.73 -4.37
C LYS A 176 -21.22 -10.23 -3.13
N ALA A 177 -20.06 -10.88 -3.28
CA ALA A 177 -19.24 -11.33 -2.14
C ALA A 177 -18.65 -10.13 -1.41
N ASN A 178 -18.15 -9.15 -2.16
CA ASN A 178 -17.60 -7.91 -1.61
C ASN A 178 -18.67 -7.05 -0.87
N LYS A 179 -19.89 -6.96 -1.41
CA LYS A 179 -21.00 -6.28 -0.70
C LYS A 179 -21.36 -6.94 0.63
N LYS A 180 -21.36 -8.28 0.69
CA LYS A 180 -21.62 -9.02 1.94
C LYS A 180 -20.50 -8.82 2.96
N GLU A 181 -19.24 -8.80 2.54
CA GLU A 181 -18.10 -8.66 3.44
C GLU A 181 -17.95 -7.22 3.96
N VAL A 182 -18.18 -6.22 3.11
CA VAL A 182 -18.27 -4.80 3.53
C VAL A 182 -19.44 -4.57 4.50
N GLN A 183 -20.60 -5.19 4.28
CA GLN A 183 -21.72 -5.12 5.24
C GLN A 183 -21.39 -5.81 6.56
N ARG A 184 -20.67 -6.95 6.52
CA ARG A 184 -20.24 -7.67 7.73
C ARG A 184 -19.22 -6.86 8.53
N MET A 185 -18.27 -6.19 7.86
CA MET A 185 -17.31 -5.29 8.51
C MET A 185 -17.98 -4.05 9.11
N ARG A 186 -18.98 -3.46 8.42
CA ARG A 186 -19.77 -2.35 8.98
C ARG A 186 -20.53 -2.75 10.25
N ARG A 187 -21.09 -3.97 10.29
CA ARG A 187 -21.76 -4.50 11.50
C ARG A 187 -20.80 -4.76 12.65
N MET A 188 -19.54 -5.11 12.36
CA MET A 188 -18.52 -5.36 13.41
C MET A 188 -17.84 -4.08 13.90
N SER A 189 -17.87 -3.00 13.12
CA SER A 189 -17.33 -1.68 13.50
C SER A 189 -18.33 -0.77 14.23
N GLY A 190 -19.59 -1.21 14.40
CA GLY A 190 -20.60 -0.43 15.11
C GLY A 190 -20.99 0.90 14.44
N VAL A 191 -20.77 1.02 13.12
CA VAL A 191 -21.12 2.20 12.32
C VAL A 191 -22.07 1.79 11.20
#